data_9bba90fd4d2135f616652a3ae421a710
#
_entry.id   9bba90fd4d2135f616652a3ae421a710
#
_cell.length_a   1.000
_cell.length_b   1.000
_cell.length_c   1.000
_cell.angle_alpha   90.00
_cell.angle_beta   90.00
_cell.angle_gamma   90.00
#
_symmetry.space_group_name_H-M   'P 1'
#
loop_
_entity.id
_entity.type
_entity.pdbx_description
1 polymer ?
#
loop_
_entity_poly.entity_id
_entity_poly.type
_entity_poly.pdbx_seq_one_letter_code
_entity_poly.pdbx_strand_id
1 'polypeptide(L)'
;MLDPDHGAPPLAADLRAAGIHVLGACPCDKLVQEALRQGPDVLVGWSSHPGEPLFRALDILRTTQALPVLVFSGDAGVEAMERALQCGVQGWVVQGYAAARLRPLLQLVQARFRHERGLRDALEDLGNRYEERKLVDRAKGILMLARQVPEDEAFRLLRQSAMQQQLRVGQAAQLLIDAAQDAAGVNRSGQLRMLSQRLVKLYALQVAGGEAEAGAARVLQSQAVERLEANLAQLGRLLSKPTFGDLLDGVLSAWKPLDAMLGEAPQAARLLKLDALAEALLQAAETLTAALEQASGMPRLHVINLAGRQRMLSQRLAKEVLLATLLPGPMAALAREAAERTALEAEEALAALQAAPLSTPEICATLAAAAQAWPQMRAGIDAAGTPAGRQQLADASDTLLERFEQLTGQIEHSMQTLIG
;
A
#
# COMPACT_ATOMS: atom_id res chain seq x y z
N MET A 1 43.49 -7.78 -24.16
CA MET A 1 43.31 -6.34 -24.57
C MET A 1 44.68 -5.78 -24.76
N LEU A 2 45.03 -5.46 -25.97
CA LEU A 2 46.30 -4.86 -26.34
C LEU A 2 45.96 -3.53 -27.06
N ASP A 3 46.53 -2.44 -26.55
CA ASP A 3 46.48 -1.17 -27.20
C ASP A 3 47.20 -1.30 -28.57
N PRO A 4 46.63 -0.94 -29.71
CA PRO A 4 47.27 -1.09 -31.00
C PRO A 4 48.46 -0.14 -31.20
N ASP A 5 48.78 0.74 -30.24
CA ASP A 5 49.89 1.67 -30.34
C ASP A 5 51.26 0.99 -30.23
N HIS A 6 52.17 1.50 -31.02
CA HIS A 6 53.55 1.03 -31.17
C HIS A 6 54.28 1.05 -29.81
N GLY A 7 54.47 -0.12 -29.19
CA GLY A 7 55.13 -0.26 -27.90
C GLY A 7 54.48 -1.22 -26.92
N ALA A 8 53.37 -1.86 -27.28
CA ALA A 8 52.72 -2.85 -26.43
C ALA A 8 53.72 -4.05 -26.18
N PRO A 9 53.94 -4.44 -24.93
CA PRO A 9 54.78 -5.59 -24.60
C PRO A 9 54.17 -6.89 -25.11
N PRO A 10 54.94 -7.98 -25.24
CA PRO A 10 54.42 -9.29 -25.68
C PRO A 10 53.62 -9.98 -24.58
N LEU A 11 52.65 -9.29 -23.98
CA LEU A 11 51.90 -9.68 -22.81
C LEU A 11 51.24 -11.05 -22.99
N ALA A 12 50.66 -11.34 -24.15
CA ALA A 12 50.04 -12.63 -24.42
C ALA A 12 51.04 -13.80 -24.46
N ALA A 13 52.25 -13.54 -24.96
CA ALA A 13 53.34 -14.53 -25.00
C ALA A 13 53.86 -14.79 -23.59
N ASP A 14 54.05 -13.75 -22.79
CA ASP A 14 54.55 -13.84 -21.43
C ASP A 14 53.55 -14.48 -20.48
N LEU A 15 52.27 -14.23 -20.66
CA LEU A 15 51.17 -14.90 -19.95
C LEU A 15 51.18 -16.42 -20.23
N ARG A 16 51.36 -16.83 -21.50
CA ARG A 16 51.47 -18.23 -21.88
C ARG A 16 52.73 -18.86 -21.30
N ALA A 17 53.85 -18.16 -21.32
CA ALA A 17 55.12 -18.61 -20.72
C ALA A 17 54.99 -18.80 -19.17
N ALA A 18 54.16 -17.97 -18.52
CA ALA A 18 53.82 -18.09 -17.11
C ALA A 18 52.80 -19.22 -16.81
N GLY A 19 52.43 -20.02 -17.81
CA GLY A 19 51.49 -21.14 -17.68
C GLY A 19 50.00 -20.71 -17.56
N ILE A 20 49.66 -19.52 -18.12
CA ILE A 20 48.31 -19.00 -18.10
C ILE A 20 47.66 -19.22 -19.49
N HIS A 21 46.50 -19.84 -19.53
CA HIS A 21 45.77 -20.07 -20.76
C HIS A 21 45.16 -18.77 -21.28
N VAL A 22 45.67 -18.28 -22.43
CA VAL A 22 45.16 -17.03 -23.06
C VAL A 22 44.08 -17.39 -24.08
N LEU A 23 42.83 -17.11 -23.73
CA LEU A 23 41.64 -17.38 -24.57
C LEU A 23 41.65 -16.54 -25.84
N GLY A 24 42.08 -15.28 -25.75
CA GLY A 24 42.12 -14.35 -26.88
C GLY A 24 42.70 -13.02 -26.48
N ALA A 25 42.97 -12.17 -27.51
CA ALA A 25 43.30 -10.76 -27.35
C ALA A 25 42.41 -9.97 -28.27
N CYS A 26 41.90 -8.84 -27.79
CA CYS A 26 40.97 -7.97 -28.53
C CYS A 26 41.24 -6.51 -28.21
N PRO A 27 40.92 -5.56 -29.13
CA PRO A 27 40.93 -4.15 -28.83
C PRO A 27 39.82 -3.76 -27.88
N CYS A 28 39.90 -2.57 -27.30
CA CYS A 28 39.01 -2.12 -26.23
C CYS A 28 37.51 -2.05 -26.63
N ASP A 29 37.24 -1.69 -27.86
CA ASP A 29 35.86 -1.61 -28.42
C ASP A 29 35.14 -2.96 -28.47
N LYS A 30 35.87 -4.08 -28.57
CA LYS A 30 35.34 -5.43 -28.59
C LYS A 30 35.44 -6.13 -27.24
N LEU A 31 35.96 -5.49 -26.21
CA LEU A 31 36.26 -6.09 -24.91
C LEU A 31 35.03 -6.74 -24.28
N VAL A 32 33.90 -6.03 -24.22
CA VAL A 32 32.66 -6.53 -23.61
C VAL A 32 32.13 -7.76 -24.35
N GLN A 33 32.08 -7.69 -25.69
CA GLN A 33 31.58 -8.78 -26.53
C GLN A 33 32.43 -10.04 -26.39
N GLU A 34 33.76 -9.89 -26.44
CA GLU A 34 34.70 -11.01 -26.34
C GLU A 34 34.74 -11.60 -24.93
N ALA A 35 34.65 -10.79 -23.89
CA ALA A 35 34.57 -11.28 -22.51
C ALA A 35 33.29 -12.09 -22.28
N LEU A 36 32.15 -11.63 -22.74
CA LEU A 36 30.88 -12.37 -22.65
C LEU A 36 30.89 -13.66 -23.46
N ARG A 37 31.54 -13.65 -24.66
CA ARG A 37 31.59 -14.81 -25.53
C ARG A 37 32.52 -15.92 -25.01
N GLN A 38 33.67 -15.51 -24.45
CA GLN A 38 34.74 -16.46 -24.08
C GLN A 38 34.69 -16.87 -22.60
N GLY A 39 34.02 -16.11 -21.73
CA GLY A 39 33.89 -16.39 -20.29
C GLY A 39 35.23 -16.50 -19.56
N PRO A 40 36.14 -15.50 -19.62
CA PRO A 40 37.46 -15.61 -18.99
C PRO A 40 37.39 -15.56 -17.47
N ASP A 41 38.32 -16.23 -16.78
CA ASP A 41 38.46 -16.18 -15.32
C ASP A 41 39.09 -14.85 -14.84
N VAL A 42 39.81 -14.15 -15.71
CA VAL A 42 40.49 -12.89 -15.41
C VAL A 42 40.72 -12.11 -16.70
N LEU A 43 40.65 -10.81 -16.61
CA LEU A 43 40.91 -9.86 -17.69
C LEU A 43 42.24 -9.16 -17.43
N VAL A 44 43.12 -9.18 -18.42
CA VAL A 44 44.41 -8.50 -18.35
C VAL A 44 44.47 -7.48 -19.47
N GLY A 45 44.70 -6.22 -19.11
CA GLY A 45 44.76 -5.13 -20.05
C GLY A 45 46.14 -4.46 -20.09
N TRP A 46 46.50 -3.90 -21.27
CA TRP A 46 47.57 -2.95 -21.42
C TRP A 46 47.02 -1.69 -22.08
N SER A 47 47.37 -0.53 -21.56
CA SER A 47 47.09 0.76 -22.21
C SER A 47 48.18 1.77 -21.82
N SER A 48 48.82 2.37 -22.79
CA SER A 48 49.81 3.46 -22.56
C SER A 48 49.09 4.72 -22.00
N HIS A 49 47.90 5.02 -22.54
CA HIS A 49 47.08 6.17 -22.15
C HIS A 49 45.61 5.72 -22.03
N PRO A 50 45.22 5.23 -20.86
CA PRO A 50 43.85 4.74 -20.63
C PRO A 50 42.84 5.89 -20.74
N GLY A 51 41.94 5.77 -21.72
CA GLY A 51 40.90 6.78 -21.99
C GLY A 51 39.49 6.29 -21.58
N GLU A 52 38.54 7.17 -21.75
CA GLU A 52 37.12 6.93 -21.43
C GLU A 52 36.53 5.64 -22.09
N PRO A 53 36.93 5.24 -23.33
CA PRO A 53 36.45 3.99 -23.92
C PRO A 53 36.79 2.76 -23.10
N LEU A 54 37.97 2.70 -22.46
CA LEU A 54 38.36 1.60 -21.57
C LEU A 54 37.48 1.58 -20.31
N PHE A 55 37.34 2.73 -19.68
CA PHE A 55 36.55 2.82 -18.42
C PHE A 55 35.08 2.47 -18.65
N ARG A 56 34.48 2.88 -19.77
CA ARG A 56 33.11 2.49 -20.15
C ARG A 56 33.00 0.98 -20.37
N ALA A 57 33.93 0.37 -21.08
CA ALA A 57 33.90 -1.07 -21.30
C ALA A 57 34.01 -1.85 -19.99
N LEU A 58 34.87 -1.40 -19.08
CA LEU A 58 35.03 -2.01 -17.75
C LEU A 58 33.79 -1.81 -16.88
N ASP A 59 33.13 -0.66 -16.92
CA ASP A 59 31.92 -0.40 -16.13
C ASP A 59 30.72 -1.24 -16.63
N ILE A 60 30.59 -1.43 -17.95
CA ILE A 60 29.62 -2.37 -18.53
C ILE A 60 29.92 -3.79 -18.07
N LEU A 61 31.16 -4.24 -18.10
CA LEU A 61 31.54 -5.58 -17.63
C LEU A 61 31.24 -5.77 -16.13
N ARG A 62 31.54 -4.77 -15.31
CA ARG A 62 31.25 -4.79 -13.87
C ARG A 62 29.77 -5.04 -13.57
N THR A 63 28.88 -4.54 -14.42
CA THR A 63 27.42 -4.68 -14.23
C THR A 63 26.84 -5.92 -14.90
N THR A 64 27.44 -6.42 -15.99
CA THR A 64 26.93 -7.56 -16.76
C THR A 64 27.58 -8.89 -16.34
N GLN A 65 28.90 -8.91 -16.25
CA GLN A 65 29.69 -10.06 -15.85
C GLN A 65 30.94 -9.60 -15.10
N ALA A 66 30.81 -9.38 -13.79
CA ALA A 66 31.93 -8.96 -12.97
C ALA A 66 33.07 -9.98 -13.00
N LEU A 67 34.26 -9.53 -13.42
CA LEU A 67 35.47 -10.33 -13.58
C LEU A 67 36.64 -9.66 -12.83
N PRO A 68 37.62 -10.43 -12.36
CA PRO A 68 38.88 -9.87 -11.89
C PRO A 68 39.62 -9.17 -13.04
N VAL A 69 40.06 -7.94 -12.82
CA VAL A 69 40.68 -7.09 -13.85
C VAL A 69 42.06 -6.62 -13.37
N LEU A 70 43.12 -6.89 -14.17
CA LEU A 70 44.45 -6.37 -14.02
C LEU A 70 44.76 -5.47 -15.22
N VAL A 71 45.15 -4.24 -14.96
CA VAL A 71 45.57 -3.29 -16.01
C VAL A 71 47.03 -2.87 -15.81
N PHE A 72 47.82 -3.02 -16.83
CA PHE A 72 49.13 -2.39 -16.93
C PHE A 72 49.02 -1.07 -17.70
N SER A 73 49.54 0.02 -17.13
CA SER A 73 49.44 1.34 -17.73
C SER A 73 50.76 2.11 -17.78
N GLY A 74 50.90 2.94 -18.79
CA GLY A 74 51.98 3.95 -18.83
C GLY A 74 51.62 5.17 -17.97
N ASP A 75 50.32 5.39 -17.66
CA ASP A 75 49.85 6.52 -16.89
C ASP A 75 49.93 6.28 -15.40
N ALA A 76 50.63 7.19 -14.68
CA ALA A 76 50.77 7.18 -13.23
C ALA A 76 49.83 8.19 -12.55
N GLY A 77 48.88 8.81 -13.28
CA GLY A 77 47.94 9.76 -12.76
C GLY A 77 46.98 9.16 -11.72
N VAL A 78 46.82 9.88 -10.62
CA VAL A 78 45.92 9.45 -9.52
C VAL A 78 44.47 9.35 -10.00
N GLU A 79 44.03 10.28 -10.84
CA GLU A 79 42.67 10.33 -11.40
C GLU A 79 42.35 9.06 -12.21
N ALA A 80 43.28 8.61 -13.04
CA ALA A 80 43.13 7.41 -13.85
C ALA A 80 43.04 6.15 -12.95
N MET A 81 43.85 6.10 -11.89
CA MET A 81 43.79 5.00 -10.91
C MET A 81 42.49 4.97 -10.11
N GLU A 82 42.04 6.12 -9.63
CA GLU A 82 40.73 6.22 -8.92
C GLU A 82 39.56 5.83 -9.84
N ARG A 83 39.58 6.29 -11.07
CA ARG A 83 38.56 5.94 -12.08
C ARG A 83 38.59 4.43 -12.37
N ALA A 84 39.75 3.83 -12.49
CA ALA A 84 39.91 2.38 -12.70
C ALA A 84 39.31 1.57 -11.52
N LEU A 85 39.58 1.99 -10.27
CA LEU A 85 39.03 1.36 -9.09
C LEU A 85 37.49 1.45 -9.07
N GLN A 86 36.92 2.60 -9.43
CA GLN A 86 35.47 2.79 -9.55
C GLN A 86 34.84 1.86 -10.60
N CYS A 87 35.58 1.60 -11.71
CA CYS A 87 35.17 0.66 -12.76
C CYS A 87 35.43 -0.82 -12.41
N GLY A 88 35.90 -1.12 -11.21
CA GLY A 88 36.09 -2.51 -10.73
C GLY A 88 37.41 -3.14 -11.13
N VAL A 89 38.48 -2.38 -11.34
CA VAL A 89 39.83 -2.89 -11.55
C VAL A 89 40.48 -3.21 -10.19
N GLN A 90 40.91 -4.47 -9.98
CA GLN A 90 41.54 -4.90 -8.73
C GLN A 90 43.05 -4.71 -8.73
N GLY A 91 43.67 -4.57 -9.90
CA GLY A 91 45.10 -4.34 -10.04
C GLY A 91 45.42 -3.33 -11.11
N TRP A 92 46.10 -2.25 -10.72
CA TRP A 92 46.63 -1.22 -11.63
C TRP A 92 48.14 -1.15 -11.43
N VAL A 93 48.87 -1.43 -12.49
CA VAL A 93 50.34 -1.47 -12.45
C VAL A 93 50.92 -0.45 -13.40
N VAL A 94 51.73 0.47 -12.88
CA VAL A 94 52.29 1.60 -13.62
C VAL A 94 53.69 1.26 -14.09
N GLN A 95 54.09 1.82 -15.24
CA GLN A 95 55.45 1.78 -15.82
C GLN A 95 55.95 0.37 -16.16
N GLY A 96 55.10 -0.44 -16.77
CA GLY A 96 55.48 -1.74 -17.32
C GLY A 96 55.25 -2.92 -16.35
N TYR A 97 55.72 -4.09 -16.81
CA TYR A 97 55.58 -5.31 -16.02
C TYR A 97 56.87 -6.17 -16.15
N ALA A 98 57.08 -7.04 -15.17
CA ALA A 98 58.07 -8.08 -15.29
C ALA A 98 57.36 -9.45 -15.42
N ALA A 99 57.74 -10.24 -16.42
CA ALA A 99 57.10 -11.56 -16.68
C ALA A 99 57.04 -12.49 -15.43
N ALA A 100 58.09 -12.47 -14.61
CA ALA A 100 58.13 -13.22 -13.36
C ALA A 100 57.05 -12.80 -12.32
N ARG A 101 56.49 -11.57 -12.45
CA ARG A 101 55.49 -11.06 -11.52
C ARG A 101 54.04 -11.27 -12.02
N LEU A 102 53.85 -11.71 -13.25
CA LEU A 102 52.51 -11.88 -13.83
C LEU A 102 51.63 -12.82 -13.00
N ARG A 103 52.14 -13.99 -12.70
CA ARG A 103 51.41 -15.01 -11.92
C ARG A 103 51.07 -14.56 -10.49
N PRO A 104 51.97 -14.00 -9.69
CA PRO A 104 51.67 -13.42 -8.40
C PRO A 104 50.63 -12.28 -8.46
N LEU A 105 50.74 -11.38 -9.46
CA LEU A 105 49.78 -10.27 -9.65
C LEU A 105 48.37 -10.79 -9.97
N LEU A 106 48.23 -11.77 -10.84
CA LEU A 106 46.95 -12.37 -11.16
C LEU A 106 46.32 -13.07 -9.95
N GLN A 107 47.13 -13.80 -9.17
CA GLN A 107 46.67 -14.42 -7.92
C GLN A 107 46.17 -13.36 -6.93
N LEU A 108 46.90 -12.23 -6.80
CA LEU A 108 46.48 -11.13 -5.93
C LEU A 108 45.18 -10.47 -6.41
N VAL A 109 45.03 -10.21 -7.70
CA VAL A 109 43.87 -9.63 -8.32
C VAL A 109 42.64 -10.53 -8.11
N GLN A 110 42.80 -11.83 -8.35
CA GLN A 110 41.71 -12.80 -8.10
C GLN A 110 41.36 -12.92 -6.61
N ALA A 111 42.32 -12.83 -5.72
CA ALA A 111 42.07 -12.85 -4.28
C ALA A 111 41.32 -11.59 -3.82
N ARG A 112 41.75 -10.41 -4.32
CA ARG A 112 41.02 -9.13 -4.05
C ARG A 112 39.59 -9.18 -4.57
N PHE A 113 39.39 -9.61 -5.80
CA PHE A 113 38.07 -9.75 -6.38
C PHE A 113 37.14 -10.65 -5.56
N ARG A 114 37.64 -11.84 -5.15
CA ARG A 114 36.88 -12.75 -4.29
C ARG A 114 36.53 -12.12 -2.94
N HIS A 115 37.48 -11.40 -2.35
CA HIS A 115 37.25 -10.70 -1.08
C HIS A 115 36.20 -9.59 -1.21
N GLU A 116 36.32 -8.72 -2.23
CA GLU A 116 35.36 -7.65 -2.51
C GLU A 116 33.95 -8.19 -2.81
N ARG A 117 33.88 -9.29 -3.57
CA ARG A 117 32.61 -9.98 -3.85
C ARG A 117 31.99 -10.53 -2.57
N GLY A 118 32.75 -11.20 -1.74
CA GLY A 118 32.28 -11.71 -0.45
C GLY A 118 31.76 -10.62 0.48
N LEU A 119 32.42 -9.44 0.49
CA LEU A 119 31.92 -8.28 1.25
C LEU A 119 30.59 -7.73 0.71
N ARG A 120 30.44 -7.65 -0.63
CA ARG A 120 29.18 -7.22 -1.24
C ARG A 120 28.05 -8.19 -0.93
N ASP A 121 28.29 -9.49 -1.11
CA ASP A 121 27.30 -10.53 -0.83
C ASP A 121 26.88 -10.51 0.66
N ALA A 122 27.84 -10.27 1.58
CA ALA A 122 27.56 -10.14 3.00
C ALA A 122 26.75 -8.87 3.34
N LEU A 123 27.02 -7.75 2.67
CA LEU A 123 26.25 -6.51 2.84
C LEU A 123 24.82 -6.66 2.30
N GLU A 124 24.66 -7.32 1.16
CA GLU A 124 23.34 -7.61 0.57
C GLU A 124 22.53 -8.54 1.49
N ASP A 125 23.15 -9.61 2.00
CA ASP A 125 22.51 -10.52 2.96
C ASP A 125 22.11 -9.80 4.25
N LEU A 126 22.97 -8.93 4.77
CA LEU A 126 22.65 -8.10 5.94
C LEU A 126 21.48 -7.15 5.66
N GLY A 127 21.48 -6.52 4.49
CA GLY A 127 20.38 -5.66 4.05
C GLY A 127 19.05 -6.43 3.97
N ASN A 128 19.06 -7.61 3.36
CA ASN A 128 17.89 -8.47 3.24
C ASN A 128 17.37 -8.93 4.63
N ARG A 129 18.25 -9.32 5.54
CA ARG A 129 17.88 -9.68 6.92
C ARG A 129 17.31 -8.49 7.69
N TYR A 130 17.84 -7.29 7.47
CA TYR A 130 17.33 -6.09 8.11
C TYR A 130 15.91 -5.76 7.64
N GLU A 131 15.66 -5.80 6.32
CA GLU A 131 14.32 -5.57 5.79
C GLU A 131 13.32 -6.67 6.22
N GLU A 132 13.73 -7.94 6.23
CA GLU A 132 12.89 -9.02 6.75
C GLU A 132 12.54 -8.81 8.23
N ARG A 133 13.50 -8.36 9.05
CA ARG A 133 13.25 -8.03 10.46
C ARG A 133 12.21 -6.92 10.61
N LYS A 134 12.29 -5.85 9.81
CA LYS A 134 11.28 -4.78 9.82
C LYS A 134 9.88 -5.30 9.50
N LEU A 135 9.75 -6.17 8.51
CA LEU A 135 8.47 -6.79 8.17
C LEU A 135 7.93 -7.61 9.34
N VAL A 136 8.77 -8.42 9.96
CA VAL A 136 8.39 -9.24 11.13
C VAL A 136 7.97 -8.35 12.30
N ASP A 137 8.72 -7.27 12.60
CA ASP A 137 8.39 -6.35 13.69
C ASP A 137 7.06 -5.60 13.42
N ARG A 138 6.80 -5.20 12.19
CA ARG A 138 5.53 -4.60 11.79
C ARG A 138 4.36 -5.59 11.91
N ALA A 139 4.53 -6.82 11.45
CA ALA A 139 3.53 -7.87 11.55
C ALA A 139 3.22 -8.22 13.02
N LYS A 140 4.25 -8.30 13.90
CA LYS A 140 4.06 -8.44 15.35
C LYS A 140 3.21 -7.30 15.90
N GLY A 141 3.52 -6.05 15.54
CA GLY A 141 2.72 -4.89 15.97
C GLY A 141 1.24 -5.00 15.60
N ILE A 142 0.94 -5.47 14.38
CA ILE A 142 -0.44 -5.73 13.93
C ILE A 142 -1.09 -6.81 14.82
N LEU A 143 -0.42 -7.94 15.06
CA LEU A 143 -0.94 -9.05 15.89
C LEU A 143 -1.10 -8.64 17.36
N MET A 144 -0.16 -7.89 17.92
CA MET A 144 -0.25 -7.36 19.29
C MET A 144 -1.50 -6.50 19.48
N LEU A 145 -1.77 -5.60 18.55
CA LEU A 145 -2.97 -4.76 18.57
C LEU A 145 -4.23 -5.58 18.31
N ALA A 146 -4.17 -6.52 17.36
CA ALA A 146 -5.30 -7.32 16.95
C ALA A 146 -5.69 -8.38 18.02
N ARG A 147 -4.76 -9.00 18.69
CA ARG A 147 -5.04 -10.05 19.69
C ARG A 147 -4.89 -9.61 21.13
N GLN A 148 -4.47 -8.36 21.36
CA GLN A 148 -4.14 -7.84 22.69
C GLN A 148 -3.17 -8.77 23.45
N VAL A 149 -2.18 -9.29 22.72
CA VAL A 149 -1.16 -10.21 23.23
C VAL A 149 0.18 -9.52 23.34
N PRO A 150 1.08 -9.98 24.23
CA PRO A 150 2.45 -9.52 24.28
C PRO A 150 3.26 -9.91 23.04
N GLU A 151 4.42 -9.25 22.85
CA GLU A 151 5.26 -9.41 21.67
C GLU A 151 5.69 -10.87 21.40
N ASP A 152 6.06 -11.61 22.45
CA ASP A 152 6.49 -13.00 22.35
C ASP A 152 5.36 -13.90 21.82
N GLU A 153 4.16 -13.66 22.25
CA GLU A 153 2.96 -14.36 21.79
C GLU A 153 2.67 -14.02 20.32
N ALA A 154 2.72 -12.74 19.96
CA ALA A 154 2.53 -12.29 18.58
C ALA A 154 3.55 -12.94 17.63
N PHE A 155 4.82 -13.02 18.04
CA PHE A 155 5.85 -13.69 17.25
C PHE A 155 5.60 -15.20 17.13
N ARG A 156 5.15 -15.85 18.21
CA ARG A 156 4.78 -17.26 18.20
C ARG A 156 3.67 -17.55 17.21
N LEU A 157 2.62 -16.72 17.20
CA LEU A 157 1.51 -16.82 16.27
C LEU A 157 1.96 -16.65 14.82
N LEU A 158 2.78 -15.64 14.53
CA LEU A 158 3.32 -15.40 13.20
C LEU A 158 4.16 -16.59 12.71
N ARG A 159 5.00 -17.15 13.59
CA ARG A 159 5.81 -18.33 13.28
C ARG A 159 4.95 -19.57 13.03
N GLN A 160 3.90 -19.77 13.83
CA GLN A 160 2.95 -20.87 13.64
C GLN A 160 2.26 -20.79 12.29
N SER A 161 1.80 -19.59 11.90
CA SER A 161 1.21 -19.33 10.59
C SER A 161 2.18 -19.63 9.45
N ALA A 162 3.41 -19.14 9.54
CA ALA A 162 4.45 -19.41 8.57
C ALA A 162 4.69 -20.93 8.40
N MET A 163 4.73 -21.68 9.50
CA MET A 163 4.91 -23.14 9.47
C MET A 163 3.70 -23.85 8.82
N GLN A 164 2.48 -23.48 9.17
CA GLN A 164 1.25 -24.07 8.60
C GLN A 164 1.15 -23.84 7.08
N GLN A 165 1.58 -22.67 6.60
CA GLN A 165 1.55 -22.30 5.19
C GLN A 165 2.82 -22.67 4.43
N GLN A 166 3.82 -23.31 5.09
CA GLN A 166 5.11 -23.65 4.53
C GLN A 166 5.88 -22.45 3.95
N LEU A 167 5.75 -21.28 4.60
CA LEU A 167 6.38 -20.02 4.23
C LEU A 167 7.54 -19.68 5.18
N ARG A 168 8.44 -18.80 4.71
CA ARG A 168 9.37 -18.12 5.62
C ARG A 168 8.63 -17.10 6.47
N VAL A 169 9.13 -16.83 7.69
CA VAL A 169 8.47 -15.88 8.61
C VAL A 169 8.32 -14.50 8.00
N GLY A 170 9.31 -14.01 7.23
CA GLY A 170 9.22 -12.75 6.51
C GLY A 170 8.13 -12.74 5.44
N GLN A 171 7.90 -13.86 4.74
CA GLN A 171 6.82 -13.98 3.75
C GLN A 171 5.44 -13.98 4.43
N ALA A 172 5.29 -14.72 5.53
CA ALA A 172 4.05 -14.69 6.31
C ALA A 172 3.78 -13.29 6.91
N ALA A 173 4.84 -12.60 7.35
CA ALA A 173 4.74 -11.21 7.81
C ALA A 173 4.24 -10.27 6.72
N GLN A 174 4.77 -10.38 5.49
CA GLN A 174 4.33 -9.56 4.35
C GLN A 174 2.86 -9.83 4.04
N LEU A 175 2.44 -11.09 3.93
CA LEU A 175 1.04 -11.45 3.66
C LEU A 175 0.09 -10.89 4.72
N LEU A 176 0.47 -10.94 6.01
CA LEU A 176 -0.33 -10.36 7.09
C LEU A 176 -0.45 -8.84 6.96
N ILE A 177 0.66 -8.16 6.63
CA ILE A 177 0.68 -6.70 6.44
C ILE A 177 -0.21 -6.31 5.27
N ASP A 178 -0.11 -7.01 4.13
CA ASP A 178 -0.90 -6.74 2.93
C ASP A 178 -2.40 -6.93 3.21
N ALA A 179 -2.77 -8.03 3.84
CA ALA A 179 -4.16 -8.29 4.20
C ALA A 179 -4.73 -7.25 5.19
N ALA A 180 -3.93 -6.80 6.16
CA ALA A 180 -4.34 -5.74 7.08
C ALA A 180 -4.52 -4.39 6.36
N GLN A 181 -3.68 -4.09 5.37
CA GLN A 181 -3.79 -2.89 4.54
C GLN A 181 -5.03 -2.92 3.64
N ASP A 182 -5.30 -4.06 3.01
CA ASP A 182 -6.48 -4.25 2.17
C ASP A 182 -7.77 -4.09 2.99
N ALA A 183 -7.85 -4.72 4.16
CA ALA A 183 -8.98 -4.59 5.07
C ALA A 183 -9.19 -3.13 5.52
N ALA A 184 -8.11 -2.44 5.88
CA ALA A 184 -8.16 -1.03 6.24
C ALA A 184 -8.59 -0.15 5.06
N GLY A 185 -8.16 -0.45 3.84
CA GLY A 185 -8.55 0.25 2.61
C GLY A 185 -10.06 0.14 2.35
N VAL A 186 -10.59 -1.09 2.35
CA VAL A 186 -12.03 -1.36 2.16
C VAL A 186 -12.86 -0.74 3.27
N ASN A 187 -12.44 -0.84 4.53
CA ASN A 187 -13.19 -0.24 5.65
C ASN A 187 -13.22 1.29 5.56
N ARG A 188 -12.09 1.96 5.26
CA ARG A 188 -12.03 3.42 5.17
C ARG A 188 -12.81 3.97 3.98
N SER A 189 -12.70 3.35 2.81
CA SER A 189 -13.51 3.73 1.65
C SER A 189 -15.00 3.51 1.92
N GLY A 190 -15.36 2.42 2.62
CA GLY A 190 -16.71 2.18 3.10
C GLY A 190 -17.22 3.24 4.09
N GLN A 191 -16.36 3.81 4.92
CA GLN A 191 -16.71 4.94 5.80
C GLN A 191 -17.02 6.21 5.03
N LEU A 192 -16.37 6.46 3.88
CA LEU A 192 -16.71 7.61 3.03
C LEU A 192 -18.16 7.54 2.52
N ARG A 193 -18.65 6.34 2.16
CA ARG A 193 -20.04 6.11 1.77
C ARG A 193 -21.00 6.50 2.90
N MET A 194 -20.73 6.05 4.11
CA MET A 194 -21.55 6.37 5.28
C MET A 194 -21.52 7.86 5.61
N LEU A 195 -20.32 8.47 5.58
CA LEU A 195 -20.14 9.89 5.90
C LEU A 195 -20.85 10.79 4.89
N SER A 196 -20.88 10.47 3.60
CA SER A 196 -21.63 11.22 2.60
C SER A 196 -23.11 11.34 2.96
N GLN A 197 -23.72 10.24 3.41
CA GLN A 197 -25.14 10.22 3.79
C GLN A 197 -25.40 10.87 5.16
N ARG A 198 -24.48 10.66 6.13
CA ARG A 198 -24.53 11.27 7.45
C ARG A 198 -24.47 12.80 7.39
N LEU A 199 -23.64 13.37 6.53
CA LEU A 199 -23.50 14.81 6.39
C LEU A 199 -24.81 15.47 5.96
N VAL A 200 -25.54 14.89 4.99
CA VAL A 200 -26.86 15.38 4.57
C VAL A 200 -27.91 15.21 5.68
N LYS A 201 -27.90 14.05 6.39
CA LYS A 201 -28.77 13.85 7.56
C LYS A 201 -28.56 14.95 8.59
N LEU A 202 -27.33 15.24 8.97
CA LEU A 202 -27.00 16.25 9.96
C LEU A 202 -27.35 17.67 9.50
N TYR A 203 -27.16 17.98 8.23
CA TYR A 203 -27.61 19.25 7.64
C TYR A 203 -29.14 19.35 7.66
N ALA A 204 -29.87 18.31 7.33
CA ALA A 204 -31.34 18.28 7.39
C ALA A 204 -31.86 18.49 8.82
N LEU A 205 -31.19 17.90 9.84
CA LEU A 205 -31.49 18.14 11.25
C LEU A 205 -31.26 19.59 11.67
N GLN A 206 -30.21 20.25 11.15
CA GLN A 206 -30.00 21.69 11.41
C GLN A 206 -31.10 22.57 10.79
N VAL A 207 -31.65 22.18 9.62
CA VAL A 207 -32.74 22.89 8.97
C VAL A 207 -34.06 22.67 9.70
N ALA A 208 -34.31 21.49 10.25
CA ALA A 208 -35.55 21.07 10.86
C ALA A 208 -35.67 21.41 12.35
N GLY A 209 -34.54 21.51 13.05
CA GLY A 209 -34.48 21.62 14.51
C GLY A 209 -34.56 23.05 15.04
N GLY A 210 -34.84 23.18 16.35
CA GLY A 210 -34.65 24.41 17.11
C GLY A 210 -33.14 24.70 17.33
N GLU A 211 -32.86 25.86 17.96
CA GLU A 211 -31.47 26.34 18.10
C GLU A 211 -30.54 25.34 18.79
N ALA A 212 -31.00 24.67 19.85
CA ALA A 212 -30.21 23.67 20.58
C ALA A 212 -29.93 22.40 19.74
N GLU A 213 -30.95 21.88 19.06
CA GLU A 213 -30.84 20.70 18.21
C GLU A 213 -29.97 20.98 16.99
N ALA A 214 -30.12 22.13 16.35
CA ALA A 214 -29.28 22.59 15.23
C ALA A 214 -27.82 22.77 15.67
N GLY A 215 -27.60 23.28 16.90
CA GLY A 215 -26.25 23.38 17.48
C GLY A 215 -25.58 22.03 17.67
N ALA A 216 -26.30 21.05 18.23
CA ALA A 216 -25.79 19.68 18.40
C ALA A 216 -25.49 19.02 17.05
N ALA A 217 -26.39 19.13 16.08
CA ALA A 217 -26.19 18.59 14.74
C ALA A 217 -24.99 19.23 14.01
N ARG A 218 -24.72 20.53 14.25
CA ARG A 218 -23.56 21.22 13.69
C ARG A 218 -22.23 20.67 14.24
N VAL A 219 -22.15 20.40 15.54
CA VAL A 219 -20.97 19.80 16.17
C VAL A 219 -20.70 18.43 15.56
N LEU A 220 -21.72 17.59 15.44
CA LEU A 220 -21.61 16.26 14.81
C LEU A 220 -21.21 16.35 13.32
N GLN A 221 -21.68 17.38 12.61
CA GLN A 221 -21.30 17.62 11.21
C GLN A 221 -19.81 17.95 11.12
N SER A 222 -19.28 18.84 11.96
CA SER A 222 -17.84 19.16 11.96
C SER A 222 -16.98 17.92 12.22
N GLN A 223 -17.37 17.09 13.19
CA GLN A 223 -16.68 15.82 13.47
C GLN A 223 -16.76 14.84 12.28
N ALA A 224 -17.89 14.81 11.57
CA ALA A 224 -18.03 13.96 10.38
C ALA A 224 -17.15 14.45 9.21
N VAL A 225 -17.01 15.75 9.02
CA VAL A 225 -16.09 16.37 8.04
C VAL A 225 -14.64 16.01 8.38
N GLU A 226 -14.19 16.26 9.61
CA GLU A 226 -12.84 15.93 10.06
C GLU A 226 -12.52 14.44 9.85
N ARG A 227 -13.48 13.56 10.17
CA ARG A 227 -13.32 12.11 9.96
C ARG A 227 -13.22 11.74 8.49
N LEU A 228 -13.99 12.39 7.62
CA LEU A 228 -13.96 12.19 6.18
C LEU A 228 -12.59 12.58 5.62
N GLU A 229 -12.10 13.77 5.95
CA GLU A 229 -10.78 14.26 5.54
C GLU A 229 -9.63 13.38 6.05
N ALA A 230 -9.70 12.94 7.30
CA ALA A 230 -8.74 12.00 7.85
C ALA A 230 -8.71 10.66 7.07
N ASN A 231 -9.87 10.13 6.68
CA ASN A 231 -9.97 8.94 5.87
C ASN A 231 -9.38 9.13 4.47
N LEU A 232 -9.67 10.26 3.81
CA LEU A 232 -9.09 10.60 2.51
C LEU A 232 -7.56 10.70 2.58
N ALA A 233 -7.03 11.39 3.60
CA ALA A 233 -5.59 11.51 3.81
C ALA A 233 -4.91 10.15 4.06
N GLN A 234 -5.57 9.25 4.79
CA GLN A 234 -5.03 7.92 5.06
C GLN A 234 -5.13 7.01 3.83
N LEU A 235 -6.22 7.05 3.06
CA LEU A 235 -6.32 6.34 1.78
C LEU A 235 -5.25 6.81 0.80
N GLY A 236 -4.95 8.10 0.74
CA GLY A 236 -3.86 8.65 -0.08
C GLY A 236 -2.46 8.13 0.28
N ARG A 237 -2.25 7.67 1.53
CA ARG A 237 -0.99 7.04 1.97
C ARG A 237 -0.98 5.52 1.79
N LEU A 238 -2.15 4.89 1.87
CA LEU A 238 -2.32 3.45 1.85
C LEU A 238 -2.35 2.91 0.42
N LEU A 239 -3.04 3.61 -0.49
CA LEU A 239 -3.33 3.13 -1.83
C LEU A 239 -2.18 3.39 -2.79
N SER A 240 -1.94 2.41 -3.67
CA SER A 240 -1.01 2.54 -4.79
C SER A 240 -1.53 3.58 -5.80
N LYS A 241 -0.80 4.66 -6.00
CA LYS A 241 -1.16 5.72 -6.96
C LYS A 241 -1.32 5.20 -8.40
N PRO A 242 -0.42 4.33 -8.93
CA PRO A 242 -0.59 3.80 -10.27
C PRO A 242 -1.85 2.95 -10.46
N THR A 243 -2.37 2.33 -9.39
CA THR A 243 -3.50 1.40 -9.47
C THR A 243 -4.83 2.06 -9.12
N PHE A 244 -4.85 2.90 -8.08
CA PHE A 244 -6.08 3.44 -7.49
C PHE A 244 -6.13 4.98 -7.49
N GLY A 245 -5.11 5.64 -8.05
CA GLY A 245 -4.99 7.11 -8.02
C GLY A 245 -6.20 7.78 -8.64
N ASP A 246 -6.61 7.38 -9.83
CA ASP A 246 -7.74 7.96 -10.56
C ASP A 246 -9.07 7.81 -9.80
N LEU A 247 -9.27 6.67 -9.11
CA LEU A 247 -10.46 6.44 -8.29
C LEU A 247 -10.47 7.33 -7.05
N LEU A 248 -9.34 7.49 -6.40
CA LEU A 248 -9.22 8.38 -5.25
C LEU A 248 -9.38 9.85 -5.65
N ASP A 249 -8.83 10.25 -6.79
CA ASP A 249 -9.02 11.60 -7.36
C ASP A 249 -10.47 11.86 -7.72
N GLY A 250 -11.21 10.84 -8.18
CA GLY A 250 -12.65 10.90 -8.37
C GLY A 250 -13.41 11.20 -7.08
N VAL A 251 -13.05 10.52 -5.98
CA VAL A 251 -13.63 10.78 -4.65
C VAL A 251 -13.30 12.20 -4.17
N LEU A 252 -12.05 12.65 -4.31
CA LEU A 252 -11.63 14.01 -3.94
C LEU A 252 -12.36 15.08 -4.74
N SER A 253 -12.59 14.82 -6.02
CA SER A 253 -13.33 15.74 -6.91
C SER A 253 -14.80 15.84 -6.54
N ALA A 254 -15.42 14.75 -6.08
CA ALA A 254 -16.79 14.74 -5.59
C ALA A 254 -16.92 15.38 -4.20
N TRP A 255 -15.89 15.26 -3.35
CA TRP A 255 -15.87 15.84 -2.00
C TRP A 255 -15.85 17.38 -2.00
N LYS A 256 -14.97 18.00 -2.80
CA LYS A 256 -14.76 19.46 -2.81
C LYS A 256 -16.03 20.31 -2.91
N PRO A 257 -16.97 20.05 -3.84
CA PRO A 257 -18.20 20.86 -3.93
C PRO A 257 -19.17 20.60 -2.77
N LEU A 258 -19.16 19.40 -2.19
CA LEU A 258 -19.96 19.08 -1.02
C LEU A 258 -19.46 19.84 0.21
N ASP A 259 -18.16 19.80 0.47
CA ASP A 259 -17.50 20.52 1.56
C ASP A 259 -17.75 22.03 1.50
N ALA A 260 -17.56 22.64 0.33
CA ALA A 260 -17.85 24.06 0.11
C ALA A 260 -19.29 24.43 0.47
N MET A 261 -20.25 23.57 0.14
CA MET A 261 -21.66 23.81 0.46
C MET A 261 -22.00 23.62 1.94
N LEU A 262 -21.34 22.67 2.62
CA LEU A 262 -21.50 22.42 4.06
C LEU A 262 -20.97 23.59 4.91
N GLY A 263 -20.01 24.37 4.41
CA GLY A 263 -19.50 25.57 5.05
C GLY A 263 -20.47 26.77 5.05
N GLU A 264 -21.54 26.69 4.26
CA GLU A 264 -22.55 27.76 4.20
C GLU A 264 -23.69 27.55 5.23
N ALA A 265 -24.40 28.63 5.58
CA ALA A 265 -25.50 28.55 6.54
C ALA A 265 -26.59 27.58 6.06
N PRO A 266 -27.15 26.72 6.94
CA PRO A 266 -28.16 25.73 6.60
C PRO A 266 -29.45 26.39 6.08
N GLN A 267 -29.93 25.92 4.93
CA GLN A 267 -31.14 26.40 4.27
C GLN A 267 -31.89 25.23 3.61
N ALA A 268 -33.23 25.19 3.77
CA ALA A 268 -34.05 24.14 3.16
C ALA A 268 -33.93 24.11 1.62
N ALA A 269 -33.80 25.27 0.97
CA ALA A 269 -33.63 25.36 -0.48
C ALA A 269 -32.36 24.67 -1.02
N ARG A 270 -31.37 24.40 -0.17
CA ARG A 270 -30.10 23.76 -0.57
C ARG A 270 -30.11 22.24 -0.40
N LEU A 271 -31.09 21.67 0.31
CA LEU A 271 -31.13 20.24 0.64
C LEU A 271 -31.03 19.35 -0.60
N LEU A 272 -31.77 19.63 -1.67
CA LEU A 272 -31.73 18.83 -2.89
C LEU A 272 -30.35 18.87 -3.58
N LYS A 273 -29.72 20.04 -3.62
CA LYS A 273 -28.40 20.17 -4.23
C LYS A 273 -27.33 19.49 -3.38
N LEU A 274 -27.45 19.64 -2.05
CA LEU A 274 -26.53 18.97 -1.10
C LEU A 274 -26.65 17.44 -1.20
N ASP A 275 -27.88 16.93 -1.30
CA ASP A 275 -28.15 15.50 -1.47
C ASP A 275 -27.53 14.97 -2.78
N ALA A 276 -27.71 15.70 -3.89
CA ALA A 276 -27.11 15.32 -5.17
C ALA A 276 -25.57 15.28 -5.13
N LEU A 277 -24.93 16.22 -4.43
CA LEU A 277 -23.48 16.22 -4.23
C LEU A 277 -23.01 15.03 -3.35
N ALA A 278 -23.77 14.72 -2.31
CA ALA A 278 -23.48 13.57 -1.44
C ALA A 278 -23.68 12.23 -2.17
N GLU A 279 -24.66 12.12 -3.05
CA GLU A 279 -24.84 10.95 -3.91
C GLU A 279 -23.68 10.78 -4.90
N ALA A 280 -23.16 11.87 -5.46
CA ALA A 280 -21.94 11.80 -6.30
C ALA A 280 -20.73 11.30 -5.51
N LEU A 281 -20.55 11.78 -4.28
CA LEU A 281 -19.50 11.28 -3.39
C LEU A 281 -19.71 9.79 -3.02
N LEU A 282 -20.95 9.38 -2.74
CA LEU A 282 -21.31 7.99 -2.48
C LEU A 282 -20.92 7.10 -3.66
N GLN A 283 -21.28 7.47 -4.89
CA GLN A 283 -20.96 6.68 -6.08
C GLN A 283 -19.43 6.55 -6.31
N ALA A 284 -18.69 7.64 -6.14
CA ALA A 284 -17.23 7.59 -6.25
C ALA A 284 -16.60 6.69 -5.17
N ALA A 285 -17.08 6.78 -3.93
CA ALA A 285 -16.61 5.93 -2.82
C ALA A 285 -17.01 4.46 -3.01
N GLU A 286 -18.20 4.18 -3.57
CA GLU A 286 -18.64 2.81 -3.90
C GLU A 286 -17.74 2.19 -4.96
N THR A 287 -17.43 2.92 -6.04
CA THR A 287 -16.53 2.47 -7.09
C THR A 287 -15.13 2.16 -6.53
N LEU A 288 -14.59 3.04 -5.68
CA LEU A 288 -13.31 2.80 -5.02
C LEU A 288 -13.36 1.56 -4.12
N THR A 289 -14.41 1.41 -3.30
CA THR A 289 -14.56 0.27 -2.39
C THR A 289 -14.66 -1.06 -3.15
N ALA A 290 -15.45 -1.10 -4.22
CA ALA A 290 -15.59 -2.29 -5.06
C ALA A 290 -14.28 -2.67 -5.76
N ALA A 291 -13.52 -1.68 -6.25
CA ALA A 291 -12.21 -1.92 -6.86
C ALA A 291 -11.18 -2.48 -5.85
N LEU A 292 -11.18 -1.98 -4.61
CA LEU A 292 -10.32 -2.49 -3.55
C LEU A 292 -10.68 -3.92 -3.15
N GLU A 293 -11.98 -4.22 -2.99
CA GLU A 293 -12.46 -5.57 -2.69
C GLU A 293 -12.07 -6.55 -3.80
N GLN A 294 -12.28 -6.17 -5.05
CA GLN A 294 -11.96 -7.01 -6.21
C GLN A 294 -10.46 -7.26 -6.37
N ALA A 295 -9.63 -6.23 -6.18
CA ALA A 295 -8.18 -6.33 -6.32
C ALA A 295 -7.55 -7.26 -5.30
N SER A 296 -8.08 -7.28 -4.08
CA SER A 296 -7.61 -8.16 -3.01
C SER A 296 -7.93 -9.64 -3.26
N GLY A 297 -9.05 -9.97 -3.92
CA GLY A 297 -9.50 -11.33 -4.13
C GLY A 297 -9.81 -12.14 -2.86
N MET A 298 -9.87 -11.50 -1.68
CA MET A 298 -10.14 -12.15 -0.40
C MET A 298 -11.64 -12.21 -0.11
N PRO A 299 -12.28 -13.41 -0.05
CA PRO A 299 -13.73 -13.53 0.21
C PRO A 299 -14.18 -12.87 1.51
N ARG A 300 -13.30 -12.80 2.51
CA ARG A 300 -13.61 -12.20 3.83
C ARG A 300 -13.77 -10.68 3.77
N LEU A 301 -13.15 -9.98 2.81
CA LEU A 301 -13.35 -8.54 2.61
C LEU A 301 -14.79 -8.23 2.18
N HIS A 302 -15.45 -9.15 1.51
CA HIS A 302 -16.87 -9.04 1.19
C HIS A 302 -17.73 -8.86 2.45
N VAL A 303 -17.43 -9.57 3.53
CA VAL A 303 -18.16 -9.44 4.79
C VAL A 303 -17.92 -8.07 5.45
N ILE A 304 -16.68 -7.55 5.40
CA ILE A 304 -16.36 -6.19 5.84
C ILE A 304 -17.15 -5.16 5.02
N ASN A 305 -17.17 -5.31 3.70
CA ASN A 305 -17.90 -4.42 2.82
C ASN A 305 -19.42 -4.48 3.08
N LEU A 306 -19.98 -5.67 3.29
CA LEU A 306 -21.40 -5.86 3.59
C LEU A 306 -21.79 -5.22 4.94
N ALA A 307 -20.97 -5.42 5.99
CA ALA A 307 -21.16 -4.76 7.28
C ALA A 307 -21.00 -3.23 7.17
N GLY A 308 -20.02 -2.78 6.37
CA GLY A 308 -19.83 -1.36 6.04
C GLY A 308 -21.00 -0.75 5.29
N ARG A 309 -21.67 -1.52 4.42
CA ARG A 309 -22.89 -1.08 3.71
C ARG A 309 -24.03 -0.81 4.67
N GLN A 310 -24.18 -1.60 5.73
CA GLN A 310 -25.20 -1.35 6.76
C GLN A 310 -25.01 0.00 7.47
N ARG A 311 -23.75 0.42 7.73
CA ARG A 311 -23.48 1.76 8.28
C ARG A 311 -24.01 2.85 7.36
N MET A 312 -23.80 2.72 6.06
CA MET A 312 -24.28 3.66 5.06
C MET A 312 -25.80 3.63 4.97
N LEU A 313 -26.42 2.46 4.90
CA LEU A 313 -27.87 2.30 4.77
C LEU A 313 -28.63 2.89 5.96
N SER A 314 -28.14 2.73 7.20
CA SER A 314 -28.76 3.33 8.38
C SER A 314 -28.77 4.87 8.33
N GLN A 315 -27.70 5.50 7.85
CA GLN A 315 -27.62 6.95 7.71
C GLN A 315 -28.41 7.46 6.50
N ARG A 316 -28.40 6.70 5.39
CA ARG A 316 -29.15 7.00 4.18
C ARG A 316 -30.66 6.98 4.45
N LEU A 317 -31.15 5.94 5.14
CA LEU A 317 -32.55 5.83 5.48
C LEU A 317 -33.02 7.01 6.34
N ALA A 318 -32.27 7.37 7.39
CA ALA A 318 -32.59 8.54 8.20
C ALA A 318 -32.58 9.84 7.40
N LYS A 319 -31.61 10.02 6.50
CA LYS A 319 -31.54 11.15 5.57
C LYS A 319 -32.79 11.24 4.70
N GLU A 320 -33.15 10.16 4.02
CA GLU A 320 -34.25 10.10 3.08
C GLU A 320 -35.62 10.40 3.77
N VAL A 321 -35.82 9.85 4.98
CA VAL A 321 -36.99 10.13 5.79
C VAL A 321 -37.04 11.61 6.21
N LEU A 322 -35.93 12.23 6.62
CA LEU A 322 -35.88 13.67 6.92
C LEU A 322 -36.17 14.50 5.67
N LEU A 323 -35.61 14.16 4.52
CA LEU A 323 -35.88 14.84 3.25
C LEU A 323 -37.38 14.73 2.89
N ALA A 324 -38.01 13.58 3.10
CA ALA A 324 -39.44 13.39 2.87
C ALA A 324 -40.33 14.28 3.75
N THR A 325 -39.84 14.70 4.94
CA THR A 325 -40.55 15.63 5.82
C THR A 325 -40.29 17.11 5.51
N LEU A 326 -39.15 17.45 4.90
CA LEU A 326 -38.68 18.81 4.72
C LEU A 326 -38.87 19.35 3.31
N LEU A 327 -38.95 18.47 2.31
CA LEU A 327 -39.10 18.86 0.92
C LEU A 327 -40.58 19.04 0.54
N PRO A 328 -40.91 19.96 -0.39
CA PRO A 328 -42.28 20.16 -0.83
C PRO A 328 -42.69 19.21 -1.97
N GLY A 329 -43.96 18.87 -2.01
CA GLY A 329 -44.65 18.29 -3.16
C GLY A 329 -44.02 17.00 -3.70
N PRO A 330 -43.74 16.93 -5.02
CA PRO A 330 -43.21 15.68 -5.64
C PRO A 330 -41.89 15.23 -5.10
N MET A 331 -41.02 16.12 -4.61
CA MET A 331 -39.73 15.79 -4.07
C MET A 331 -39.86 15.02 -2.74
N ALA A 332 -40.82 15.35 -1.90
CA ALA A 332 -41.14 14.60 -0.70
C ALA A 332 -41.61 13.18 -1.02
N ALA A 333 -42.38 12.98 -2.07
CA ALA A 333 -42.83 11.66 -2.51
C ALA A 333 -41.66 10.80 -2.99
N LEU A 334 -40.74 11.35 -3.81
CA LEU A 334 -39.57 10.68 -4.26
C LEU A 334 -38.63 10.27 -3.10
N ALA A 335 -38.46 11.17 -2.12
CA ALA A 335 -37.66 10.86 -0.92
C ALA A 335 -38.28 9.73 -0.09
N ARG A 336 -39.61 9.66 -0.02
CA ARG A 336 -40.34 8.59 0.68
C ARG A 336 -40.17 7.26 -0.02
N GLU A 337 -40.34 7.22 -1.35
CA GLU A 337 -40.08 6.00 -2.14
C GLU A 337 -38.61 5.55 -2.04
N ALA A 338 -37.66 6.48 -1.98
CA ALA A 338 -36.25 6.16 -1.74
C ALA A 338 -36.06 5.53 -0.36
N ALA A 339 -36.66 6.08 0.70
CA ALA A 339 -36.59 5.55 2.06
C ALA A 339 -37.17 4.13 2.15
N GLU A 340 -38.29 3.85 1.46
CA GLU A 340 -38.88 2.51 1.42
C GLU A 340 -37.91 1.49 0.76
N ARG A 341 -37.28 1.85 -0.36
CA ARG A 341 -36.28 1.01 -1.02
C ARG A 341 -35.06 0.78 -0.14
N THR A 342 -34.56 1.84 0.49
CA THR A 342 -33.39 1.75 1.39
C THR A 342 -33.69 0.90 2.63
N ALA A 343 -34.90 0.95 3.16
CA ALA A 343 -35.31 0.09 4.28
C ALA A 343 -35.30 -1.40 3.90
N LEU A 344 -35.87 -1.75 2.73
CA LEU A 344 -35.84 -3.11 2.19
C LEU A 344 -34.39 -3.61 1.97
N GLU A 345 -33.56 -2.79 1.34
CA GLU A 345 -32.15 -3.10 1.09
C GLU A 345 -31.38 -3.34 2.41
N ALA A 346 -31.66 -2.55 3.45
CA ALA A 346 -31.03 -2.71 4.75
C ALA A 346 -31.46 -4.02 5.44
N GLU A 347 -32.74 -4.42 5.33
CA GLU A 347 -33.24 -5.68 5.87
C GLU A 347 -32.66 -6.88 5.15
N GLU A 348 -32.59 -6.86 3.81
CA GLU A 348 -31.97 -7.89 3.01
C GLU A 348 -30.46 -8.06 3.34
N ALA A 349 -29.75 -6.94 3.43
CA ALA A 349 -28.32 -6.95 3.76
C ALA A 349 -28.08 -7.41 5.23
N LEU A 350 -28.97 -7.10 6.16
CA LEU A 350 -28.91 -7.61 7.54
C LEU A 350 -29.15 -9.13 7.58
N ALA A 351 -30.11 -9.63 6.83
CA ALA A 351 -30.39 -11.07 6.72
C ALA A 351 -29.18 -11.80 6.08
N ALA A 352 -28.54 -11.21 5.06
CA ALA A 352 -27.33 -11.76 4.46
C ALA A 352 -26.15 -11.83 5.45
N LEU A 353 -25.98 -10.80 6.31
CA LEU A 353 -24.97 -10.81 7.38
C LEU A 353 -25.26 -11.90 8.42
N GLN A 354 -26.53 -12.11 8.79
CA GLN A 354 -26.93 -13.16 9.73
C GLN A 354 -26.70 -14.57 9.17
N ALA A 355 -26.79 -14.73 7.85
CA ALA A 355 -26.51 -15.99 7.16
C ALA A 355 -25.02 -16.23 6.90
N ALA A 356 -24.19 -15.19 6.99
CA ALA A 356 -22.75 -15.30 6.75
C ALA A 356 -22.07 -16.17 7.84
N PRO A 357 -21.05 -16.97 7.51
CA PRO A 357 -20.28 -17.73 8.49
C PRO A 357 -19.42 -16.78 9.34
N LEU A 358 -20.00 -16.26 10.41
CA LEU A 358 -19.35 -15.35 11.35
C LEU A 358 -18.57 -16.17 12.38
N SER A 359 -17.30 -15.83 12.58
CA SER A 359 -16.33 -16.72 13.18
C SER A 359 -16.14 -16.57 14.70
N THR A 360 -16.75 -15.55 15.36
CA THR A 360 -16.60 -15.37 16.81
C THR A 360 -17.93 -15.10 17.52
N PRO A 361 -18.07 -15.51 18.81
CA PRO A 361 -19.26 -15.22 19.61
C PRO A 361 -19.53 -13.71 19.75
N GLU A 362 -18.48 -12.88 19.83
CA GLU A 362 -18.58 -11.43 19.94
C GLU A 362 -19.17 -10.79 18.68
N ILE A 363 -18.78 -11.25 17.50
CA ILE A 363 -19.35 -10.81 16.22
C ILE A 363 -20.84 -11.16 16.16
N CYS A 364 -21.20 -12.39 16.53
CA CYS A 364 -22.60 -12.83 16.58
C CYS A 364 -23.44 -12.01 17.57
N ALA A 365 -22.89 -11.71 18.76
CA ALA A 365 -23.57 -10.89 19.76
C ALA A 365 -23.79 -9.44 19.29
N THR A 366 -22.79 -8.84 18.64
CA THR A 366 -22.90 -7.48 18.09
C THR A 366 -23.92 -7.39 16.96
N LEU A 367 -23.96 -8.42 16.10
CA LEU A 367 -24.95 -8.50 15.01
C LEU A 367 -26.38 -8.66 15.58
N ALA A 368 -26.57 -9.50 16.62
CA ALA A 368 -27.84 -9.65 17.30
C ALA A 368 -28.29 -8.32 17.94
N ALA A 369 -27.37 -7.58 18.57
CA ALA A 369 -27.65 -6.26 19.15
C ALA A 369 -28.04 -5.22 18.08
N ALA A 370 -27.43 -5.24 16.89
CA ALA A 370 -27.84 -4.40 15.76
C ALA A 370 -29.25 -4.74 15.28
N ALA A 371 -29.58 -6.03 15.15
CA ALA A 371 -30.93 -6.48 14.81
C ALA A 371 -31.98 -6.05 15.84
N GLN A 372 -31.64 -6.04 17.13
CA GLN A 372 -32.54 -5.57 18.20
C GLN A 372 -32.74 -4.03 18.19
N ALA A 373 -31.82 -3.25 17.62
CA ALA A 373 -31.96 -1.80 17.47
C ALA A 373 -32.85 -1.40 16.29
N TRP A 374 -33.10 -2.28 15.33
CA TRP A 374 -33.87 -2.00 14.12
C TRP A 374 -35.34 -1.55 14.37
N PRO A 375 -36.10 -2.15 15.32
CA PRO A 375 -37.44 -1.67 15.67
C PRO A 375 -37.48 -0.21 16.11
N GLN A 376 -36.45 0.30 16.79
CA GLN A 376 -36.37 1.70 17.20
C GLN A 376 -36.22 2.62 15.96
N MET A 377 -35.47 2.19 14.97
CA MET A 377 -35.35 2.90 13.69
C MET A 377 -36.70 3.00 12.98
N ARG A 378 -37.49 1.91 12.93
CA ARG A 378 -38.85 1.90 12.37
C ARG A 378 -39.77 2.86 13.12
N ALA A 379 -39.78 2.81 14.46
CA ALA A 379 -40.58 3.73 15.26
C ALA A 379 -40.20 5.20 15.02
N GLY A 380 -38.92 5.51 14.83
CA GLY A 380 -38.47 6.84 14.46
C GLY A 380 -38.93 7.28 13.07
N ILE A 381 -38.98 6.38 12.09
CA ILE A 381 -39.49 6.61 10.74
C ILE A 381 -41.00 7.01 10.82
N ASP A 382 -41.81 6.24 11.52
CA ASP A 382 -43.25 6.47 11.65
C ASP A 382 -43.56 7.82 12.34
N ALA A 383 -42.72 8.22 13.30
CA ALA A 383 -42.89 9.44 14.07
C ALA A 383 -42.17 10.68 13.50
N ALA A 384 -41.47 10.57 12.37
CA ALA A 384 -40.57 11.61 11.82
C ALA A 384 -41.25 12.95 11.49
N GLY A 385 -42.58 12.97 11.35
CA GLY A 385 -43.37 14.20 11.17
C GLY A 385 -43.32 15.18 12.37
N THR A 386 -42.90 14.67 13.55
CA THR A 386 -42.80 15.48 14.78
C THR A 386 -41.35 15.79 15.14
N PRO A 387 -41.04 16.86 15.89
CA PRO A 387 -39.68 17.13 16.36
C PRO A 387 -39.10 15.98 17.18
N ALA A 388 -39.89 15.43 18.13
CA ALA A 388 -39.45 14.29 18.95
C ALA A 388 -39.20 13.04 18.10
N GLY A 389 -40.00 12.76 17.08
CA GLY A 389 -39.81 11.63 16.17
C GLY A 389 -38.57 11.80 15.29
N ARG A 390 -38.24 13.02 14.84
CA ARG A 390 -36.97 13.28 14.12
C ARG A 390 -35.76 13.04 15.00
N GLN A 391 -35.83 13.46 16.27
CA GLN A 391 -34.76 13.16 17.21
C GLN A 391 -34.61 11.64 17.46
N GLN A 392 -35.74 10.94 17.68
CA GLN A 392 -35.74 9.48 17.83
C GLN A 392 -35.13 8.77 16.60
N LEU A 393 -35.47 9.23 15.39
CA LEU A 393 -34.89 8.70 14.15
C LEU A 393 -33.37 8.93 14.08
N ALA A 394 -32.91 10.14 14.45
CA ALA A 394 -31.50 10.48 14.50
C ALA A 394 -30.74 9.57 15.47
N ASP A 395 -31.23 9.43 16.69
CA ASP A 395 -30.63 8.60 17.76
C ASP A 395 -30.60 7.12 17.37
N ALA A 396 -31.70 6.60 16.80
CA ALA A 396 -31.77 5.22 16.33
C ALA A 396 -30.77 4.94 15.20
N SER A 397 -30.66 5.88 14.24
CA SER A 397 -29.71 5.74 13.14
C SER A 397 -28.26 5.79 13.62
N ASP A 398 -27.95 6.58 14.66
CA ASP A 398 -26.62 6.66 15.25
C ASP A 398 -26.30 5.43 16.10
N THR A 399 -27.28 4.88 16.82
CA THR A 399 -27.15 3.60 17.52
C THR A 399 -26.82 2.46 16.54
N LEU A 400 -27.53 2.36 15.42
CA LEU A 400 -27.23 1.37 14.39
C LEU A 400 -25.85 1.57 13.78
N LEU A 401 -25.45 2.83 13.52
CA LEU A 401 -24.12 3.15 13.05
C LEU A 401 -23.03 2.63 14.00
N GLU A 402 -23.16 2.91 15.30
CA GLU A 402 -22.21 2.45 16.31
C GLU A 402 -22.10 0.90 16.35
N ARG A 403 -23.24 0.20 16.29
CA ARG A 403 -23.25 -1.28 16.26
C ARG A 403 -22.56 -1.83 15.01
N PHE A 404 -22.84 -1.26 13.84
CA PHE A 404 -22.19 -1.70 12.60
C PHE A 404 -20.74 -1.25 12.50
N GLU A 405 -20.32 -0.17 13.13
CA GLU A 405 -18.90 0.21 13.27
C GLU A 405 -18.18 -0.82 14.16
N GLN A 406 -18.74 -1.16 15.29
CA GLN A 406 -18.21 -2.19 16.18
C GLN A 406 -18.10 -3.54 15.45
N LEU A 407 -19.15 -3.95 14.73
CA LEU A 407 -19.18 -5.18 13.95
C LEU A 407 -18.07 -5.19 12.87
N THR A 408 -17.95 -4.12 12.10
CA THR A 408 -16.93 -4.01 11.05
C THR A 408 -15.51 -4.07 11.64
N GLY A 409 -15.27 -3.38 12.76
CA GLY A 409 -13.99 -3.43 13.47
C GLY A 409 -13.66 -4.83 14.02
N GLN A 410 -14.65 -5.55 14.54
CA GLN A 410 -14.46 -6.94 15.00
C GLN A 410 -14.16 -7.89 13.84
N ILE A 411 -14.82 -7.72 12.69
CA ILE A 411 -14.54 -8.53 11.49
C ILE A 411 -13.15 -8.23 10.95
N GLU A 412 -12.76 -6.94 10.82
CA GLU A 412 -11.41 -6.51 10.41
C GLU A 412 -10.35 -7.11 11.34
N HIS A 413 -10.57 -7.03 12.64
CA HIS A 413 -9.71 -7.59 13.67
C HIS A 413 -9.59 -9.12 13.55
N SER A 414 -10.71 -9.82 13.36
CA SER A 414 -10.75 -11.26 13.16
C SER A 414 -9.95 -11.69 11.92
N MET A 415 -9.95 -10.89 10.84
CA MET A 415 -9.15 -11.18 9.65
C MET A 415 -7.65 -11.13 9.93
N GLN A 416 -7.19 -10.12 10.68
CA GLN A 416 -5.79 -10.00 11.09
C GLN A 416 -5.34 -11.18 11.97
N THR A 417 -6.30 -11.85 12.64
CA THR A 417 -6.01 -12.97 13.52
C THR A 417 -6.07 -14.34 12.85
N LEU A 418 -6.72 -14.48 11.70
CA LEU A 418 -6.96 -15.76 11.02
C LEU A 418 -5.98 -16.03 9.86
N ILE A 419 -5.09 -15.10 9.57
CA ILE A 419 -3.92 -15.32 8.70
C ILE A 419 -2.78 -15.95 9.53
N GLY A 420 -2.99 -16.14 10.82
CA GLY A 420 -2.11 -16.81 11.76
C GLY A 420 -2.50 -18.25 12.05
#